data_0ad6fd857de0601ae5bf207fd9f95b39
#
_entry.id   0ad6fd857de0601ae5bf207fd9f95b39
#
_cell.length_a   1.000
_cell.length_b   1.000
_cell.length_c   1.000
_cell.angle_alpha   90.00
_cell.angle_beta   90.00
_cell.angle_gamma   90.00
#
_symmetry.space_group_name_H-M   'P 1'
#
loop_
_entity.id
_entity.type
_entity.pdbx_description
1 polymer ?
#
loop_
_entity_poly.entity_id
_entity_poly.type
_entity_poly.pdbx_seq_one_letter_code
_entity_poly.pdbx_strand_id
1 'polypeptide(L)'
;MKRLPVANSRQSGRAAAGLMRHHWLALTGVTAVQLAGAATGVMIPRIVGKIVNLVTSASTTIPTSALSSQVTTLVVWALVLTGVGMVCTGLGEWSARVLGQIIFAQLREDLLAKITGLPLGVIESAGTGDLLGRTQHDLRSLQFVIQRGIARLMTLAVTLVVTLAAATITAPLLSLAIWLPLLACIPAVRWYLHYAVPAYRTVGSQYATIDGVIAESIDQIDTVSAFNLGARRSHYLFTRTKELFAVDVYAGALRGKAFFWLNIFTLLSPLAVLVLGLYLHQHQLVDLGVITTLALYGLNLRVPVFDLIVWLDEVQSATVAFGRIVGVELVPTETETTDELPEDNRIKVRDVSYAYREGHPVLHHIDLDLVPGERLAIVGPSGSGKSTLGRMLAGIHPPTSGSVTLGGVEVSQLPEHVLHQEISLVTQEHHIFAATLGENLRLAAAEASDSQLWQALDAIGATWAHELEAGLDTPVGSGGHALSPAQAQQLALARIALINPHTLILDEATSLIDPTTAHATENALGSLMAGRTVVAIAHRLYTAADADRIAVVIDGRIAELGSHAQLLARKGHYANLWNAWQSE
;
A
#
# COMPACT_ATOMS: atom_id res chain seq x y z
N MET A 1 14.21 10.27 5.19
CA MET A 1 13.25 9.65 4.26
C MET A 1 11.99 10.51 4.20
N LYS A 2 11.59 10.94 3.02
CA LYS A 2 10.35 11.72 2.80
C LYS A 2 9.23 10.70 2.63
N ARG A 3 8.40 10.52 3.67
CA ARG A 3 7.27 9.58 3.59
C ARG A 3 6.32 10.00 2.47
N LEU A 4 5.74 9.04 1.78
CA LEU A 4 4.70 9.32 0.79
C LEU A 4 3.53 10.07 1.45
N PRO A 5 2.85 10.96 0.72
CA PRO A 5 1.74 11.73 1.25
C PRO A 5 0.62 10.82 1.76
N VAL A 6 -0.16 11.35 2.69
CA VAL A 6 -1.37 10.70 3.20
C VAL A 6 -2.54 11.62 2.86
N ALA A 7 -3.55 11.10 2.18
CA ALA A 7 -4.72 11.87 1.81
C ALA A 7 -5.48 12.33 3.07
N ASN A 8 -5.96 13.56 3.04
CA ASN A 8 -6.81 14.08 4.11
C ASN A 8 -8.24 13.51 4.02
N SER A 9 -9.05 13.69 5.07
CA SER A 9 -10.41 13.13 5.13
C SER A 9 -11.30 13.56 3.96
N ARG A 10 -11.11 14.78 3.40
CA ARG A 10 -11.87 15.25 2.25
C ARG A 10 -11.44 14.56 0.95
N GLN A 11 -10.16 14.35 0.75
CA GLN A 11 -9.62 13.65 -0.41
C GLN A 11 -10.02 12.17 -0.38
N SER A 12 -9.85 11.50 0.76
CA SER A 12 -10.32 10.13 0.96
C SER A 12 -11.83 9.99 0.74
N GLY A 13 -12.62 10.96 1.23
CA GLY A 13 -14.07 10.99 1.01
C GLY A 13 -14.45 11.13 -0.46
N ARG A 14 -13.73 11.97 -1.24
CA ARG A 14 -13.95 12.11 -2.68
C ARG A 14 -13.59 10.85 -3.45
N ALA A 15 -12.46 10.23 -3.14
CA ALA A 15 -12.04 8.97 -3.75
C ALA A 15 -13.06 7.85 -3.46
N ALA A 16 -13.50 7.71 -2.21
CA ALA A 16 -14.54 6.75 -1.84
C ALA A 16 -15.88 7.02 -2.56
N ALA A 17 -16.28 8.29 -2.67
CA ALA A 17 -17.50 8.68 -3.40
C ALA A 17 -17.36 8.39 -4.91
N GLY A 18 -16.18 8.56 -5.49
CA GLY A 18 -15.87 8.18 -6.88
C GLY A 18 -16.07 6.69 -7.13
N LEU A 19 -15.49 5.84 -6.28
CA LEU A 19 -15.65 4.39 -6.32
C LEU A 19 -17.12 3.96 -6.18
N MET A 20 -17.85 4.54 -5.22
CA MET A 20 -19.27 4.25 -5.04
C MET A 20 -20.12 4.70 -6.23
N ARG A 21 -19.80 5.86 -6.82
CA ARG A 21 -20.52 6.38 -7.99
C ARG A 21 -20.32 5.49 -9.22
N HIS A 22 -19.14 4.89 -9.39
CA HIS A 22 -18.90 3.97 -10.48
C HIS A 22 -19.77 2.70 -10.38
N HIS A 23 -20.06 2.24 -9.17
CA HIS A 23 -20.85 1.03 -8.89
C HIS A 23 -22.28 1.30 -8.40
N TRP A 24 -22.85 2.50 -8.67
CA TRP A 24 -24.14 2.91 -8.10
C TRP A 24 -25.31 1.96 -8.41
N LEU A 25 -25.37 1.40 -9.64
CA LEU A 25 -26.42 0.44 -10.03
C LEU A 25 -26.33 -0.85 -9.20
N ALA A 26 -25.13 -1.37 -8.99
CA ALA A 26 -24.95 -2.54 -8.17
C ALA A 26 -25.29 -2.28 -6.70
N LEU A 27 -24.89 -1.11 -6.17
CA LEU A 27 -25.24 -0.67 -4.81
C LEU A 27 -26.74 -0.53 -4.61
N THR A 28 -27.46 0.06 -5.57
CA THR A 28 -28.93 0.16 -5.51
C THR A 28 -29.61 -1.18 -5.58
N GLY A 29 -29.13 -2.10 -6.44
CA GLY A 29 -29.65 -3.46 -6.53
C GLY A 29 -29.46 -4.24 -5.20
N VAL A 30 -28.26 -4.21 -4.64
CA VAL A 30 -27.96 -4.83 -3.34
C VAL A 30 -28.86 -4.24 -2.24
N THR A 31 -28.99 -2.91 -2.20
CA THR A 31 -29.83 -2.23 -1.19
C THR A 31 -31.29 -2.63 -1.34
N ALA A 32 -31.80 -2.74 -2.56
CA ALA A 32 -33.19 -3.15 -2.81
C ALA A 32 -33.48 -4.58 -2.31
N VAL A 33 -32.57 -5.52 -2.56
CA VAL A 33 -32.69 -6.90 -2.07
C VAL A 33 -32.65 -6.97 -0.53
N GLN A 34 -31.75 -6.18 0.09
CA GLN A 34 -31.66 -6.11 1.55
C GLN A 34 -32.91 -5.45 2.16
N LEU A 35 -33.46 -4.42 1.52
CA LEU A 35 -34.73 -3.80 1.94
C LEU A 35 -35.88 -4.80 1.88
N ALA A 36 -35.96 -5.62 0.83
CA ALA A 36 -36.95 -6.68 0.75
C ALA A 36 -36.81 -7.70 1.89
N GLY A 37 -35.57 -8.13 2.20
CA GLY A 37 -35.30 -9.01 3.32
C GLY A 37 -35.66 -8.40 4.68
N ALA A 38 -35.32 -7.15 4.92
CA ALA A 38 -35.67 -6.43 6.15
C ALA A 38 -37.19 -6.22 6.29
N ALA A 39 -37.89 -5.95 5.17
CA ALA A 39 -39.34 -5.80 5.17
C ALA A 39 -40.04 -7.10 5.56
N THR A 40 -39.58 -8.26 5.06
CA THR A 40 -40.13 -9.56 5.50
C THR A 40 -39.85 -9.82 6.97
N GLY A 41 -38.63 -9.47 7.46
CA GLY A 41 -38.26 -9.60 8.89
C GLY A 41 -39.14 -8.79 9.82
N VAL A 42 -39.61 -7.60 9.39
CA VAL A 42 -40.52 -6.74 10.15
C VAL A 42 -41.96 -7.27 10.16
N MET A 43 -42.37 -8.05 9.14
CA MET A 43 -43.72 -8.62 9.08
C MET A 43 -43.93 -9.74 10.10
N ILE A 44 -42.90 -10.47 10.49
CA ILE A 44 -42.99 -11.60 11.45
C ILE A 44 -43.50 -11.11 12.83
N PRO A 45 -42.90 -10.10 13.50
CA PRO A 45 -43.45 -9.53 14.73
C PRO A 45 -44.89 -9.04 14.60
N ARG A 46 -45.27 -8.45 13.44
CA ARG A 46 -46.65 -8.05 13.18
C ARG A 46 -47.62 -9.22 13.14
N ILE A 47 -47.23 -10.32 12.51
CA ILE A 47 -48.05 -11.55 12.49
C ILE A 47 -48.21 -12.10 13.90
N VAL A 48 -47.13 -12.16 14.69
CA VAL A 48 -47.21 -12.61 16.09
C VAL A 48 -48.17 -11.71 16.87
N GLY A 49 -48.07 -10.37 16.73
CA GLY A 49 -49.01 -9.46 17.36
C GLY A 49 -50.47 -9.67 16.95
N LYS A 50 -50.73 -9.93 15.64
CA LYS A 50 -52.09 -10.27 15.18
C LYS A 50 -52.61 -11.57 15.81
N ILE A 51 -51.77 -12.60 15.92
CA ILE A 51 -52.13 -13.85 16.62
C ILE A 51 -52.51 -13.59 18.05
N VAL A 52 -51.72 -12.77 18.79
CA VAL A 52 -52.01 -12.38 20.17
C VAL A 52 -53.39 -11.70 20.26
N ASN A 53 -53.64 -10.72 19.38
CA ASN A 53 -54.96 -10.05 19.37
C ASN A 53 -56.11 -11.01 19.08
N LEU A 54 -55.95 -11.91 18.12
CA LEU A 54 -56.99 -12.92 17.81
C LEU A 54 -57.29 -13.83 19.00
N VAL A 55 -56.25 -14.31 19.66
CA VAL A 55 -56.40 -15.21 20.81
C VAL A 55 -57.03 -14.48 22.01
N THR A 56 -56.66 -13.23 22.27
CA THR A 56 -57.21 -12.45 23.40
C THR A 56 -58.64 -11.98 23.15
N SER A 57 -59.01 -11.64 21.90
CA SER A 57 -60.40 -11.25 21.56
C SER A 57 -61.34 -12.43 21.39
N ALA A 58 -60.82 -13.62 21.05
CA ALA A 58 -61.64 -14.83 20.78
C ALA A 58 -62.21 -15.46 22.07
N SER A 59 -61.80 -15.07 23.26
CA SER A 59 -62.24 -15.63 24.54
C SER A 59 -63.76 -15.44 24.82
N THR A 60 -64.44 -14.65 23.98
CA THR A 60 -65.88 -14.31 24.19
C THR A 60 -66.84 -14.55 23.02
N THR A 61 -66.35 -14.73 21.77
CA THR A 61 -67.26 -14.63 20.59
C THR A 61 -66.98 -15.53 19.38
N ILE A 62 -65.85 -16.24 19.28
CA ILE A 62 -65.46 -16.99 18.06
C ILE A 62 -65.44 -18.51 18.32
N PRO A 63 -66.02 -19.36 17.43
CA PRO A 63 -65.92 -20.82 17.49
C PRO A 63 -64.45 -21.25 17.40
N THR A 64 -64.03 -22.22 18.21
CA THR A 64 -62.62 -22.72 18.28
C THR A 64 -62.06 -23.22 16.95
N SER A 65 -62.92 -23.74 16.06
CA SER A 65 -62.55 -24.19 14.72
C SER A 65 -62.19 -23.04 13.76
N ALA A 66 -62.92 -21.94 13.86
CA ALA A 66 -62.62 -20.74 13.04
C ALA A 66 -61.33 -20.02 13.51
N LEU A 67 -61.14 -19.99 14.83
CA LEU A 67 -59.91 -19.45 15.40
C LEU A 67 -58.68 -20.24 15.00
N SER A 68 -58.74 -21.59 15.08
CA SER A 68 -57.62 -22.47 14.70
C SER A 68 -57.23 -22.29 13.21
N SER A 69 -58.24 -22.17 12.35
CA SER A 69 -58.01 -21.95 10.91
C SER A 69 -57.30 -20.60 10.63
N GLN A 70 -57.72 -19.50 11.28
CA GLN A 70 -57.09 -18.19 11.12
C GLN A 70 -55.66 -18.16 11.66
N VAL A 71 -55.40 -18.72 12.83
CA VAL A 71 -54.06 -18.86 13.42
C VAL A 71 -53.15 -19.68 12.51
N THR A 72 -53.64 -20.83 12.02
CA THR A 72 -52.87 -21.70 11.08
C THR A 72 -52.48 -20.92 9.82
N THR A 73 -53.40 -20.14 9.24
CA THR A 73 -53.13 -19.31 8.07
C THR A 73 -52.04 -18.29 8.36
N LEU A 74 -52.09 -17.60 9.50
CA LEU A 74 -51.06 -16.63 9.90
C LEU A 74 -49.69 -17.28 10.15
N VAL A 75 -49.67 -18.48 10.74
CA VAL A 75 -48.43 -19.26 10.93
C VAL A 75 -47.82 -19.66 9.57
N VAL A 76 -48.65 -20.14 8.63
CA VAL A 76 -48.19 -20.48 7.27
C VAL A 76 -47.60 -19.23 6.60
N TRP A 77 -48.27 -18.08 6.67
CA TRP A 77 -47.72 -16.83 6.15
C TRP A 77 -46.40 -16.42 6.84
N ALA A 78 -46.28 -16.59 8.16
CA ALA A 78 -45.03 -16.32 8.88
C ALA A 78 -43.91 -17.25 8.36
N LEU A 79 -44.18 -18.53 8.12
CA LEU A 79 -43.20 -19.48 7.57
C LEU A 79 -42.77 -19.10 6.15
N VAL A 80 -43.72 -18.74 5.29
CA VAL A 80 -43.43 -18.29 3.91
C VAL A 80 -42.59 -17.03 3.92
N LEU A 81 -42.97 -16.02 4.71
CA LEU A 81 -42.22 -14.76 4.84
C LEU A 81 -40.83 -14.99 5.41
N THR A 82 -40.67 -15.91 6.36
CA THR A 82 -39.37 -16.31 6.89
C THR A 82 -38.50 -16.91 5.79
N GLY A 83 -39.05 -17.84 4.99
CA GLY A 83 -38.33 -18.41 3.87
C GLY A 83 -37.92 -17.40 2.81
N VAL A 84 -38.82 -16.49 2.42
CA VAL A 84 -38.52 -15.38 1.51
C VAL A 84 -37.46 -14.45 2.11
N GLY A 85 -37.58 -14.13 3.37
CA GLY A 85 -36.62 -13.29 4.10
C GLY A 85 -35.22 -13.90 4.14
N MET A 86 -35.11 -15.20 4.39
CA MET A 86 -33.83 -15.93 4.37
C MET A 86 -33.18 -15.88 2.97
N VAL A 87 -33.96 -16.08 1.92
CA VAL A 87 -33.47 -16.02 0.53
C VAL A 87 -33.03 -14.59 0.19
N CYS A 88 -33.87 -13.58 0.48
CA CYS A 88 -33.51 -12.18 0.22
C CYS A 88 -32.26 -11.74 1.00
N THR A 89 -32.19 -12.09 2.29
CA THR A 89 -31.01 -11.73 3.12
C THR A 89 -29.75 -12.44 2.61
N GLY A 90 -29.84 -13.73 2.29
CA GLY A 90 -28.74 -14.51 1.73
C GLY A 90 -28.24 -13.96 0.39
N LEU A 91 -29.15 -13.65 -0.53
CA LEU A 91 -28.83 -13.03 -1.82
C LEU A 91 -28.25 -11.61 -1.63
N GLY A 92 -28.82 -10.84 -0.70
CA GLY A 92 -28.33 -9.50 -0.36
C GLY A 92 -26.90 -9.52 0.20
N GLU A 93 -26.61 -10.44 1.13
CA GLU A 93 -25.26 -10.62 1.65
C GLU A 93 -24.27 -11.14 0.61
N TRP A 94 -24.69 -12.10 -0.21
CA TRP A 94 -23.86 -12.65 -1.26
C TRP A 94 -23.51 -11.58 -2.31
N SER A 95 -24.52 -10.86 -2.82
CA SER A 95 -24.31 -9.81 -3.84
C SER A 95 -23.47 -8.64 -3.29
N ALA A 96 -23.66 -8.26 -2.02
CA ALA A 96 -22.83 -7.24 -1.38
C ALA A 96 -21.37 -7.68 -1.23
N ARG A 97 -21.12 -8.96 -0.91
CA ARG A 97 -19.75 -9.51 -0.86
C ARG A 97 -19.10 -9.57 -2.23
N VAL A 98 -19.85 -9.98 -3.28
CA VAL A 98 -19.34 -9.97 -4.65
C VAL A 98 -18.97 -8.55 -5.08
N LEU A 99 -19.84 -7.58 -4.81
CA LEU A 99 -19.56 -6.17 -5.09
C LEU A 99 -18.31 -5.69 -4.34
N GLY A 100 -18.16 -6.05 -3.06
CA GLY A 100 -16.96 -5.73 -2.27
C GLY A 100 -15.69 -6.33 -2.88
N GLN A 101 -15.74 -7.55 -3.42
CA GLN A 101 -14.59 -8.16 -4.11
C GLN A 101 -14.21 -7.41 -5.38
N ILE A 102 -15.20 -6.99 -6.18
CA ILE A 102 -14.96 -6.21 -7.41
C ILE A 102 -14.31 -4.87 -7.07
N ILE A 103 -14.86 -4.13 -6.11
CA ILE A 103 -14.30 -2.84 -5.66
C ILE A 103 -12.87 -3.00 -5.13
N PHE A 104 -12.63 -4.06 -4.34
CA PHE A 104 -11.30 -4.32 -3.79
C PHE A 104 -10.28 -4.72 -4.88
N ALA A 105 -10.67 -5.54 -5.86
CA ALA A 105 -9.81 -5.92 -6.98
C ALA A 105 -9.39 -4.67 -7.77
N GLN A 106 -10.34 -3.82 -8.13
CA GLN A 106 -10.07 -2.56 -8.82
C GLN A 106 -9.10 -1.67 -8.02
N LEU A 107 -9.38 -1.44 -6.73
CA LEU A 107 -8.51 -0.62 -5.88
C LEU A 107 -7.08 -1.17 -5.80
N ARG A 108 -6.92 -2.50 -5.76
CA ARG A 108 -5.60 -3.14 -5.75
C ARG A 108 -4.88 -2.97 -7.08
N GLU A 109 -5.57 -3.14 -8.19
CA GLU A 109 -5.02 -2.95 -9.53
C GLU A 109 -4.58 -1.50 -9.75
N ASP A 110 -5.44 -0.55 -9.41
CA ASP A 110 -5.15 0.90 -9.51
C ASP A 110 -3.92 1.28 -8.65
N LEU A 111 -3.85 0.77 -7.41
CA LEU A 111 -2.70 1.01 -6.53
C LEU A 111 -1.41 0.43 -7.11
N LEU A 112 -1.44 -0.83 -7.59
CA LEU A 112 -0.25 -1.47 -8.16
C LEU A 112 0.21 -0.75 -9.43
N ALA A 113 -0.71 -0.43 -10.33
CA ALA A 113 -0.41 0.33 -11.53
C ALA A 113 0.22 1.70 -11.19
N LYS A 114 -0.31 2.37 -10.16
CA LYS A 114 0.23 3.66 -9.71
C LYS A 114 1.63 3.51 -9.10
N ILE A 115 1.86 2.50 -8.25
CA ILE A 115 3.17 2.28 -7.62
C ILE A 115 4.22 1.92 -8.65
N THR A 116 3.90 1.08 -9.63
CA THR A 116 4.84 0.69 -10.70
C THR A 116 5.16 1.84 -11.65
N GLY A 117 4.27 2.83 -11.76
CA GLY A 117 4.51 4.05 -12.54
C GLY A 117 5.09 5.22 -11.72
N LEU A 118 5.50 5.02 -10.45
CA LEU A 118 6.15 6.08 -9.69
C LEU A 118 7.59 6.29 -10.16
N PRO A 119 8.04 7.55 -10.28
CA PRO A 119 9.44 7.85 -10.58
C PRO A 119 10.39 7.21 -9.55
N LEU A 120 11.51 6.65 -10.02
CA LEU A 120 12.48 5.95 -9.17
C LEU A 120 12.97 6.80 -8.00
N GLY A 121 13.17 8.10 -8.21
CA GLY A 121 13.56 9.04 -7.16
C GLY A 121 12.54 9.17 -6.03
N VAL A 122 11.24 9.02 -6.31
CA VAL A 122 10.17 8.99 -5.31
C VAL A 122 10.24 7.68 -4.51
N ILE A 123 10.42 6.54 -5.19
CA ILE A 123 10.54 5.21 -4.58
C ILE A 123 11.74 5.18 -3.62
N GLU A 124 12.90 5.65 -4.05
CA GLU A 124 14.11 5.71 -3.21
C GLU A 124 13.95 6.65 -2.00
N SER A 125 13.32 7.80 -2.19
CA SER A 125 13.10 8.77 -1.10
C SER A 125 12.10 8.27 -0.06
N ALA A 126 11.05 7.56 -0.48
CA ALA A 126 10.02 6.97 0.38
C ALA A 126 10.54 5.75 1.15
N GLY A 127 11.41 4.97 0.51
CA GLY A 127 11.90 3.69 0.99
C GLY A 127 10.93 2.54 0.73
N THR A 128 11.50 1.36 0.44
CA THR A 128 10.75 0.14 0.11
C THR A 128 9.79 -0.28 1.22
N GLY A 129 10.14 -0.01 2.50
CA GLY A 129 9.31 -0.35 3.66
C GLY A 129 7.96 0.37 3.70
N ASP A 130 7.86 1.66 3.31
CA ASP A 130 6.57 2.37 3.27
C ASP A 130 5.67 1.84 2.13
N LEU A 131 6.26 1.54 0.97
CA LEU A 131 5.54 0.95 -0.17
C LEU A 131 5.02 -0.46 0.14
N LEU A 132 5.88 -1.33 0.71
CA LEU A 132 5.49 -2.66 1.15
C LEU A 132 4.40 -2.60 2.24
N GLY A 133 4.51 -1.64 3.17
CA GLY A 133 3.47 -1.41 4.17
C GLY A 133 2.11 -1.09 3.54
N ARG A 134 2.06 -0.25 2.51
CA ARG A 134 0.83 0.13 1.80
C ARG A 134 0.27 -1.02 0.97
N THR A 135 1.13 -1.78 0.28
CA THR A 135 0.70 -2.89 -0.58
C THR A 135 0.32 -4.15 0.19
N GLN A 136 0.82 -4.35 1.39
CA GLN A 136 0.54 -5.56 2.17
C GLN A 136 -0.37 -5.29 3.36
N HIS A 137 0.05 -4.40 4.26
CA HIS A 137 -0.69 -4.17 5.52
C HIS A 137 -1.95 -3.35 5.30
N ASP A 138 -1.84 -2.20 4.62
CA ASP A 138 -2.99 -1.30 4.42
C ASP A 138 -4.03 -1.92 3.49
N LEU A 139 -3.61 -2.59 2.41
CA LEU A 139 -4.54 -3.34 1.56
C LEU A 139 -5.26 -4.47 2.31
N ARG A 140 -4.57 -5.20 3.20
CA ARG A 140 -5.19 -6.27 3.98
C ARG A 140 -6.24 -5.73 4.95
N SER A 141 -5.97 -4.60 5.60
CA SER A 141 -6.93 -3.93 6.48
C SER A 141 -8.17 -3.48 5.70
N LEU A 142 -7.99 -2.91 4.51
CA LEU A 142 -9.10 -2.54 3.62
C LEU A 142 -9.87 -3.75 3.11
N GLN A 143 -9.19 -4.83 2.75
CA GLN A 143 -9.81 -6.06 2.27
C GLN A 143 -10.88 -6.55 3.22
N PHE A 144 -10.58 -6.62 4.52
CA PHE A 144 -11.52 -7.09 5.53
C PHE A 144 -12.79 -6.23 5.57
N VAL A 145 -12.62 -4.90 5.58
CA VAL A 145 -13.75 -3.96 5.68
C VAL A 145 -14.54 -3.89 4.36
N ILE A 146 -13.88 -3.86 3.22
CA ILE A 146 -14.58 -3.79 1.91
C ILE A 146 -15.35 -5.08 1.65
N GLN A 147 -14.74 -6.24 1.87
CA GLN A 147 -15.37 -7.54 1.55
C GLN A 147 -16.45 -7.97 2.54
N ARG A 148 -16.32 -7.62 3.82
CA ARG A 148 -17.26 -8.05 4.87
C ARG A 148 -18.00 -6.88 5.49
N GLY A 149 -17.33 -5.74 5.71
CA GLY A 149 -17.87 -4.59 6.41
C GLY A 149 -18.96 -3.89 5.63
N ILE A 150 -18.76 -3.64 4.35
CA ILE A 150 -19.76 -2.95 3.51
C ILE A 150 -21.07 -3.75 3.53
N ALA A 151 -21.01 -5.06 3.26
CA ALA A 151 -22.19 -5.92 3.30
C ALA A 151 -22.90 -5.85 4.66
N ARG A 152 -22.13 -5.97 5.74
CA ARG A 152 -22.69 -5.99 7.10
C ARG A 152 -23.25 -4.65 7.51
N LEU A 153 -22.54 -3.55 7.27
CA LEU A 153 -22.99 -2.19 7.60
C LEU A 153 -24.26 -1.82 6.82
N MET A 154 -24.36 -2.20 5.54
CA MET A 154 -25.59 -2.00 4.75
C MET A 154 -26.76 -2.76 5.37
N THR A 155 -26.58 -4.07 5.70
CA THR A 155 -27.62 -4.87 6.35
C THR A 155 -28.04 -4.27 7.68
N LEU A 156 -27.09 -3.82 8.52
CA LEU A 156 -27.36 -3.19 9.81
C LEU A 156 -28.14 -1.87 9.65
N ALA A 157 -27.71 -1.01 8.74
CA ALA A 157 -28.37 0.27 8.47
C ALA A 157 -29.81 0.07 7.95
N VAL A 158 -30.00 -0.84 6.99
CA VAL A 158 -31.31 -1.15 6.43
C VAL A 158 -32.22 -1.75 7.51
N THR A 159 -31.75 -2.71 8.29
CA THR A 159 -32.53 -3.34 9.37
C THR A 159 -32.93 -2.30 10.42
N LEU A 160 -32.02 -1.42 10.82
CA LEU A 160 -32.27 -0.36 11.79
C LEU A 160 -33.36 0.59 11.27
N VAL A 161 -33.20 1.11 10.05
CA VAL A 161 -34.12 2.08 9.45
C VAL A 161 -35.52 1.46 9.25
N VAL A 162 -35.58 0.26 8.68
CA VAL A 162 -36.87 -0.42 8.39
C VAL A 162 -37.61 -0.77 9.68
N THR A 163 -36.89 -1.27 10.70
CA THR A 163 -37.51 -1.63 11.99
C THR A 163 -38.03 -0.40 12.73
N LEU A 164 -37.24 0.69 12.76
CA LEU A 164 -37.67 1.95 13.41
C LEU A 164 -38.83 2.60 12.67
N ALA A 165 -38.82 2.62 11.33
CA ALA A 165 -39.94 3.11 10.53
C ALA A 165 -41.21 2.28 10.79
N ALA A 166 -41.08 0.95 10.80
CA ALA A 166 -42.22 0.07 11.09
C ALA A 166 -42.78 0.26 12.49
N ALA A 167 -41.92 0.44 13.50
CA ALA A 167 -42.34 0.72 14.87
C ALA A 167 -43.12 2.05 14.94
N THR A 168 -42.61 3.10 14.30
CA THR A 168 -43.24 4.43 14.28
C THR A 168 -44.58 4.42 13.54
N ILE A 169 -44.68 3.72 12.40
CA ILE A 169 -45.91 3.59 11.62
C ILE A 169 -46.96 2.78 12.40
N THR A 170 -46.52 1.74 13.15
CA THR A 170 -47.45 0.83 13.87
C THR A 170 -48.11 1.52 15.07
N ALA A 171 -47.35 2.22 15.90
CA ALA A 171 -47.84 2.96 17.05
C ALA A 171 -46.87 4.10 17.39
N PRO A 172 -47.10 5.33 16.90
CA PRO A 172 -46.17 6.45 17.04
C PRO A 172 -45.83 6.77 18.50
N LEU A 173 -46.81 6.81 19.39
CA LEU A 173 -46.60 7.14 20.79
C LEU A 173 -45.81 6.05 21.53
N LEU A 174 -46.16 4.78 21.29
CA LEU A 174 -45.48 3.65 21.90
C LEU A 174 -44.06 3.46 21.31
N SER A 175 -43.81 3.86 20.08
CA SER A 175 -42.46 3.79 19.45
C SER A 175 -41.43 4.65 20.18
N LEU A 176 -41.85 5.70 20.92
CA LEU A 176 -40.94 6.51 21.73
C LEU A 176 -40.21 5.67 22.78
N ALA A 177 -40.85 4.58 23.28
CA ALA A 177 -40.21 3.63 24.18
C ALA A 177 -39.04 2.86 23.53
N ILE A 178 -38.96 2.83 22.18
CA ILE A 178 -37.81 2.28 21.43
C ILE A 178 -36.80 3.39 21.14
N TRP A 179 -37.29 4.55 20.67
CA TRP A 179 -36.42 5.66 20.28
C TRP A 179 -35.60 6.23 21.43
N LEU A 180 -36.20 6.44 22.62
CA LEU A 180 -35.52 7.06 23.76
C LEU A 180 -34.31 6.26 24.25
N PRO A 181 -34.41 4.93 24.50
CA PRO A 181 -33.25 4.14 24.87
C PRO A 181 -32.19 4.06 23.75
N LEU A 182 -32.62 4.02 22.47
CA LEU A 182 -31.69 4.00 21.36
C LEU A 182 -30.92 5.32 21.24
N LEU A 183 -31.56 6.47 21.44
CA LEU A 183 -30.90 7.77 21.49
C LEU A 183 -29.92 7.86 22.68
N ALA A 184 -30.23 7.19 23.82
CA ALA A 184 -29.32 7.10 24.94
C ALA A 184 -28.04 6.27 24.66
N CYS A 185 -28.04 5.44 23.61
CA CYS A 185 -26.82 4.78 23.15
C CYS A 185 -25.81 5.79 22.53
N ILE A 186 -26.26 6.91 21.98
CA ILE A 186 -25.38 7.89 21.29
C ILE A 186 -24.29 8.44 22.23
N PRO A 187 -24.60 8.98 23.42
CA PRO A 187 -23.56 9.44 24.34
C PRO A 187 -22.64 8.31 24.81
N ALA A 188 -23.13 7.08 24.98
CA ALA A 188 -22.30 5.93 25.32
C ALA A 188 -21.30 5.59 24.21
N VAL A 189 -21.74 5.61 22.95
CA VAL A 189 -20.88 5.41 21.78
C VAL A 189 -19.85 6.54 21.66
N ARG A 190 -20.27 7.81 21.82
CA ARG A 190 -19.34 8.95 21.75
C ARG A 190 -18.29 8.89 22.86
N TRP A 191 -18.69 8.50 24.07
CA TRP A 191 -17.76 8.28 25.18
C TRP A 191 -16.76 7.18 24.84
N TYR A 192 -17.24 6.04 24.35
CA TYR A 192 -16.38 4.93 23.94
C TYR A 192 -15.36 5.37 22.90
N LEU A 193 -15.80 6.00 21.82
CA LEU A 193 -14.91 6.47 20.74
C LEU A 193 -13.86 7.47 21.23
N HIS A 194 -14.22 8.35 22.14
CA HIS A 194 -13.32 9.35 22.68
C HIS A 194 -12.11 8.72 23.38
N TYR A 195 -12.32 7.62 24.12
CA TYR A 195 -11.27 6.94 24.88
C TYR A 195 -10.65 5.74 24.13
N ALA A 196 -11.43 5.02 23.36
CA ALA A 196 -10.98 3.82 22.66
C ALA A 196 -10.04 4.14 21.50
N VAL A 197 -10.30 5.21 20.73
CA VAL A 197 -9.48 5.59 19.57
C VAL A 197 -8.02 5.84 19.94
N PRO A 198 -7.69 6.65 20.96
CA PRO A 198 -6.30 6.81 21.39
C PRO A 198 -5.67 5.51 21.90
N ALA A 199 -6.45 4.70 22.65
CA ALA A 199 -5.97 3.42 23.17
C ALA A 199 -5.59 2.45 22.04
N TYR A 200 -6.44 2.27 21.03
CA TYR A 200 -6.15 1.40 19.88
C TYR A 200 -4.99 1.92 19.01
N ARG A 201 -4.81 3.23 18.88
CA ARG A 201 -3.62 3.80 18.24
C ARG A 201 -2.34 3.42 18.99
N THR A 202 -2.37 3.44 20.30
CA THR A 202 -1.24 3.03 21.14
C THR A 202 -0.99 1.53 20.99
N VAL A 203 -2.03 0.69 21.01
CA VAL A 203 -1.93 -0.75 20.74
C VAL A 203 -1.25 -0.99 19.39
N GLY A 204 -1.72 -0.34 18.31
CA GLY A 204 -1.13 -0.47 16.98
C GLY A 204 0.34 -0.05 16.91
N SER A 205 0.72 1.04 17.60
CA SER A 205 2.13 1.49 17.65
C SER A 205 3.04 0.51 18.41
N GLN A 206 2.52 -0.14 19.46
CA GLN A 206 3.26 -1.16 20.21
C GLN A 206 3.44 -2.44 19.38
N TYR A 207 2.40 -2.89 18.64
CA TYR A 207 2.55 -4.01 17.69
C TYR A 207 3.63 -3.71 16.65
N ALA A 208 3.60 -2.53 16.02
CA ALA A 208 4.61 -2.13 15.04
C ALA A 208 6.04 -2.12 15.63
N THR A 209 6.17 -1.74 16.91
CA THR A 209 7.47 -1.77 17.59
C THR A 209 7.96 -3.22 17.81
N ILE A 210 7.07 -4.12 18.23
CA ILE A 210 7.39 -5.54 18.45
C ILE A 210 7.78 -6.19 17.12
N ASP A 211 6.96 -5.98 16.08
CA ASP A 211 7.22 -6.52 14.74
C ASP A 211 8.56 -6.02 14.19
N GLY A 212 8.87 -4.74 14.38
CA GLY A 212 10.16 -4.16 13.99
C GLY A 212 11.34 -4.80 14.71
N VAL A 213 11.24 -5.06 16.01
CA VAL A 213 12.30 -5.73 16.78
C VAL A 213 12.47 -7.19 16.35
N ILE A 214 11.38 -7.88 16.04
CA ILE A 214 11.42 -9.26 15.51
C ILE A 214 12.11 -9.26 14.15
N ALA A 215 11.67 -8.42 13.22
CA ALA A 215 12.27 -8.32 11.90
C ALA A 215 13.76 -7.99 11.97
N GLU A 216 14.16 -6.97 12.74
CA GLU A 216 15.58 -6.63 12.95
C GLU A 216 16.38 -7.80 13.52
N SER A 217 15.80 -8.59 14.44
CA SER A 217 16.50 -9.72 15.06
C SER A 217 16.68 -10.90 14.09
N ILE A 218 15.76 -11.07 13.14
CA ILE A 218 15.84 -12.09 12.09
C ILE A 218 16.82 -11.65 11.01
N ASP A 219 16.71 -10.41 10.52
CA ASP A 219 17.58 -9.87 9.48
C ASP A 219 19.06 -9.85 9.91
N GLN A 220 19.31 -9.64 11.22
CA GLN A 220 20.65 -9.60 11.80
C GLN A 220 20.97 -10.84 12.63
N ILE A 221 20.45 -12.02 12.23
CA ILE A 221 20.57 -13.25 13.02
C ILE A 221 22.04 -13.66 13.26
N ASP A 222 22.91 -13.41 12.28
CA ASP A 222 24.35 -13.67 12.40
C ASP A 222 24.98 -12.81 13.50
N THR A 223 24.63 -11.52 13.56
CA THR A 223 25.08 -10.59 14.61
C THR A 223 24.53 -11.00 15.97
N VAL A 224 23.25 -11.34 16.05
CA VAL A 224 22.60 -11.81 17.29
C VAL A 224 23.28 -13.08 17.80
N SER A 225 23.63 -13.99 16.90
CA SER A 225 24.31 -15.23 17.23
C SER A 225 25.78 -15.00 17.62
N ALA A 226 26.54 -14.23 16.83
CA ALA A 226 27.96 -13.98 17.07
C ALA A 226 28.23 -13.28 18.42
N PHE A 227 27.35 -12.36 18.83
CA PHE A 227 27.44 -11.63 20.09
C PHE A 227 26.59 -12.24 21.22
N ASN A 228 25.99 -13.41 21.02
CA ASN A 228 25.13 -14.11 21.98
C ASN A 228 24.04 -13.21 22.59
N LEU A 229 23.39 -12.42 21.75
CA LEU A 229 22.37 -11.43 22.17
C LEU A 229 20.98 -12.03 22.37
N GLY A 230 20.75 -13.32 22.13
CA GLY A 230 19.44 -13.97 22.14
C GLY A 230 18.65 -13.72 23.44
N ALA A 231 19.28 -13.92 24.59
CA ALA A 231 18.64 -13.70 25.89
C ALA A 231 18.24 -12.21 26.10
N ARG A 232 19.09 -11.26 25.67
CA ARG A 232 18.84 -9.83 25.78
C ARG A 232 17.69 -9.39 24.86
N ARG A 233 17.65 -9.89 23.64
CA ARG A 233 16.56 -9.64 22.67
C ARG A 233 15.25 -10.21 23.15
N SER A 234 15.25 -11.45 23.66
CA SER A 234 14.06 -12.09 24.24
C SER A 234 13.53 -11.31 25.44
N HIS A 235 14.40 -10.87 26.36
CA HIS A 235 13.98 -10.05 27.50
C HIS A 235 13.37 -8.70 27.07
N TYR A 236 13.96 -8.06 26.06
CA TYR A 236 13.43 -6.81 25.49
C TYR A 236 12.05 -7.01 24.86
N LEU A 237 11.87 -8.07 24.05
CA LEU A 237 10.58 -8.43 23.47
C LEU A 237 9.53 -8.73 24.56
N PHE A 238 9.91 -9.48 25.59
CA PHE A 238 9.01 -9.78 26.71
C PHE A 238 8.54 -8.50 27.41
N THR A 239 9.43 -7.55 27.64
CA THR A 239 9.07 -6.26 28.25
C THR A 239 8.09 -5.48 27.38
N ARG A 240 8.34 -5.40 26.06
CA ARG A 240 7.41 -4.74 25.10
C ARG A 240 6.06 -5.43 25.00
N THR A 241 6.06 -6.76 25.00
CA THR A 241 4.81 -7.55 25.02
C THR A 241 4.01 -7.30 26.31
N LYS A 242 4.67 -7.12 27.44
CA LYS A 242 4.00 -6.79 28.71
C LYS A 242 3.39 -5.38 28.70
N GLU A 243 4.08 -4.41 28.10
CA GLU A 243 3.55 -3.06 27.88
C GLU A 243 2.32 -3.10 26.95
N LEU A 244 2.41 -3.81 25.84
CA LEU A 244 1.29 -4.05 24.92
C LEU A 244 0.09 -4.66 25.64
N PHE A 245 0.31 -5.73 26.43
CA PHE A 245 -0.75 -6.40 27.18
C PHE A 245 -1.49 -5.43 28.11
N ALA A 246 -0.78 -4.56 28.81
CA ALA A 246 -1.41 -3.58 29.70
C ALA A 246 -2.35 -2.61 28.95
N VAL A 247 -1.92 -2.13 27.78
CA VAL A 247 -2.73 -1.22 26.93
C VAL A 247 -3.91 -1.98 26.30
N ASP A 248 -3.71 -3.22 25.89
CA ASP A 248 -4.74 -4.06 25.28
C ASP A 248 -5.85 -4.43 26.28
N VAL A 249 -5.46 -4.77 27.52
CA VAL A 249 -6.42 -4.97 28.63
C VAL A 249 -7.22 -3.68 28.90
N TYR A 250 -6.57 -2.52 28.87
CA TYR A 250 -7.27 -1.24 29.05
C TYR A 250 -8.28 -0.99 27.90
N ALA A 251 -7.89 -1.21 26.66
CA ALA A 251 -8.78 -1.08 25.49
C ALA A 251 -9.95 -2.08 25.58
N GLY A 252 -9.68 -3.33 26.00
CA GLY A 252 -10.68 -4.36 26.24
C GLY A 252 -11.67 -3.97 27.35
N ALA A 253 -11.17 -3.36 28.43
CA ALA A 253 -12.03 -2.88 29.53
C ALA A 253 -12.95 -1.72 29.08
N LEU A 254 -12.45 -0.79 28.22
CA LEU A 254 -13.29 0.25 27.63
C LEU A 254 -14.41 -0.34 26.78
N ARG A 255 -14.07 -1.34 25.94
CA ARG A 255 -15.05 -2.06 25.11
C ARG A 255 -16.08 -2.78 25.97
N GLY A 256 -15.65 -3.47 27.03
CA GLY A 256 -16.54 -4.14 27.97
C GLY A 256 -17.53 -3.16 28.63
N LYS A 257 -17.06 -1.98 29.05
CA LYS A 257 -17.94 -0.93 29.61
C LYS A 257 -18.95 -0.41 28.58
N ALA A 258 -18.51 -0.19 27.33
CA ALA A 258 -19.41 0.23 26.26
C ALA A 258 -20.50 -0.82 25.99
N PHE A 259 -20.12 -2.09 25.89
CA PHE A 259 -21.06 -3.20 25.72
C PHE A 259 -22.04 -3.33 26.89
N PHE A 260 -21.58 -3.12 28.10
CA PHE A 260 -22.46 -3.13 29.27
C PHE A 260 -23.58 -2.07 29.18
N TRP A 261 -23.24 -0.82 28.89
CA TRP A 261 -24.22 0.25 28.75
C TRP A 261 -25.16 0.04 27.55
N LEU A 262 -24.64 -0.41 26.42
CA LEU A 262 -25.46 -0.72 25.27
C LEU A 262 -26.43 -1.87 25.49
N ASN A 263 -26.00 -2.91 26.24
CA ASN A 263 -26.91 -3.97 26.67
C ASN A 263 -28.06 -3.42 27.52
N ILE A 264 -27.74 -2.56 28.48
CA ILE A 264 -28.77 -1.95 29.31
C ILE A 264 -29.76 -1.17 28.46
N PHE A 265 -29.29 -0.27 27.59
CA PHE A 265 -30.18 0.57 26.78
C PHE A 265 -30.98 -0.24 25.75
N THR A 266 -30.40 -1.24 25.14
CA THR A 266 -31.13 -2.08 24.15
C THR A 266 -32.14 -3.01 24.83
N LEU A 267 -31.87 -3.52 26.05
CA LEU A 267 -32.84 -4.29 26.83
C LEU A 267 -33.92 -3.41 27.47
N LEU A 268 -33.60 -2.14 27.75
CA LEU A 268 -34.57 -1.20 28.27
C LEU A 268 -35.70 -0.91 27.27
N SER A 269 -35.42 -0.97 25.95
CA SER A 269 -36.41 -0.75 24.90
C SER A 269 -37.64 -1.67 24.99
N PRO A 270 -37.50 -3.00 24.91
CA PRO A 270 -38.67 -3.89 25.04
C PRO A 270 -39.35 -3.79 26.41
N LEU A 271 -38.60 -3.57 27.49
CA LEU A 271 -39.16 -3.35 28.81
C LEU A 271 -40.00 -2.07 28.89
N ALA A 272 -39.49 -0.97 28.34
CA ALA A 272 -40.21 0.30 28.29
C ALA A 272 -41.47 0.19 27.39
N VAL A 273 -41.39 -0.58 26.28
CA VAL A 273 -42.56 -0.87 25.46
C VAL A 273 -43.62 -1.64 26.25
N LEU A 274 -43.22 -2.64 27.05
CA LEU A 274 -44.15 -3.41 27.85
C LEU A 274 -44.82 -2.54 28.94
N VAL A 275 -44.04 -1.75 29.68
CA VAL A 275 -44.57 -0.90 30.76
C VAL A 275 -45.48 0.21 30.21
N LEU A 276 -45.00 0.99 29.24
CA LEU A 276 -45.80 2.05 28.59
C LEU A 276 -46.98 1.47 27.83
N GLY A 277 -46.78 0.33 27.13
CA GLY A 277 -47.82 -0.34 26.39
C GLY A 277 -48.94 -0.84 27.28
N LEU A 278 -48.61 -1.45 28.44
CA LEU A 278 -49.62 -1.89 29.42
C LEU A 278 -50.41 -0.70 29.97
N TYR A 279 -49.74 0.42 30.29
CA TYR A 279 -50.41 1.65 30.69
C TYR A 279 -51.40 2.17 29.64
N LEU A 280 -50.96 2.24 28.37
CA LEU A 280 -51.82 2.67 27.25
C LEU A 280 -52.96 1.69 26.97
N HIS A 281 -52.74 0.38 27.20
CA HIS A 281 -53.76 -0.64 27.05
C HIS A 281 -54.87 -0.51 28.10
N GLN A 282 -54.52 -0.21 29.35
CA GLN A 282 -55.51 0.08 30.41
C GLN A 282 -56.41 1.27 30.04
N HIS A 283 -55.89 2.24 29.25
CA HIS A 283 -56.65 3.36 28.73
C HIS A 283 -57.30 3.08 27.37
N GLN A 284 -57.31 1.82 26.91
CA GLN A 284 -57.89 1.37 25.63
C GLN A 284 -57.31 2.08 24.38
N LEU A 285 -56.08 2.59 24.44
CA LEU A 285 -55.41 3.29 23.34
C LEU A 285 -54.58 2.36 22.46
N VAL A 286 -54.20 1.19 22.94
CA VAL A 286 -53.34 0.23 22.23
C VAL A 286 -53.72 -1.21 22.59
N ASP A 287 -53.73 -2.09 21.57
CA ASP A 287 -54.00 -3.52 21.73
C ASP A 287 -52.77 -4.29 22.20
N LEU A 288 -53.00 -5.44 22.89
CA LEU A 288 -51.91 -6.33 23.33
C LEU A 288 -51.01 -6.82 22.20
N GLY A 289 -51.56 -7.08 21.02
CA GLY A 289 -50.79 -7.47 19.85
C GLY A 289 -49.86 -6.38 19.32
N VAL A 290 -50.24 -5.10 19.44
CA VAL A 290 -49.37 -3.97 19.10
C VAL A 290 -48.21 -3.87 20.09
N ILE A 291 -48.47 -4.06 21.38
CA ILE A 291 -47.43 -4.09 22.42
C ILE A 291 -46.43 -5.21 22.13
N THR A 292 -46.93 -6.41 21.85
CA THR A 292 -46.10 -7.59 21.49
C THR A 292 -45.26 -7.29 20.26
N THR A 293 -45.85 -6.71 19.20
CA THR A 293 -45.15 -6.34 17.97
C THR A 293 -43.99 -5.39 18.25
N LEU A 294 -44.22 -4.31 19.00
CA LEU A 294 -43.17 -3.31 19.29
C LEU A 294 -42.11 -3.85 20.26
N ALA A 295 -42.47 -4.69 21.20
CA ALA A 295 -41.51 -5.37 22.08
C ALA A 295 -40.54 -6.26 21.27
N LEU A 296 -41.07 -7.01 20.31
CA LEU A 296 -40.25 -7.81 19.38
C LEU A 296 -39.38 -6.94 18.45
N TYR A 297 -39.88 -5.78 18.00
CA TYR A 297 -39.05 -4.81 17.25
C TYR A 297 -37.89 -4.30 18.11
N GLY A 298 -38.12 -3.95 19.38
CA GLY A 298 -37.08 -3.54 20.31
C GLY A 298 -36.01 -4.62 20.52
N LEU A 299 -36.42 -5.90 20.63
CA LEU A 299 -35.49 -7.03 20.72
C LEU A 299 -34.66 -7.22 19.44
N ASN A 300 -35.27 -7.07 18.26
CA ASN A 300 -34.58 -7.21 16.98
C ASN A 300 -33.51 -6.14 16.73
N LEU A 301 -33.60 -4.96 17.38
CA LEU A 301 -32.61 -3.90 17.26
C LEU A 301 -31.33 -4.16 18.07
N ARG A 302 -31.35 -5.14 18.97
CA ARG A 302 -30.19 -5.43 19.83
C ARG A 302 -28.95 -5.80 19.03
N VAL A 303 -29.06 -6.77 18.13
CA VAL A 303 -27.91 -7.24 17.31
C VAL A 303 -27.35 -6.14 16.42
N PRO A 304 -28.15 -5.40 15.63
CA PRO A 304 -27.66 -4.27 14.85
C PRO A 304 -26.87 -3.22 15.62
N VAL A 305 -27.34 -2.87 16.82
CA VAL A 305 -26.67 -1.86 17.67
C VAL A 305 -25.31 -2.36 18.17
N PHE A 306 -25.22 -3.64 18.56
CA PHE A 306 -23.96 -4.24 18.99
C PHE A 306 -22.94 -4.34 17.87
N ASP A 307 -23.37 -4.85 16.71
CA ASP A 307 -22.50 -5.02 15.56
C ASP A 307 -21.96 -3.67 15.07
N LEU A 308 -22.75 -2.60 15.17
CA LEU A 308 -22.30 -1.26 14.75
C LEU A 308 -21.01 -0.85 15.47
N ILE A 309 -20.86 -1.15 16.77
CA ILE A 309 -19.65 -0.81 17.52
C ILE A 309 -18.46 -1.65 17.08
N VAL A 310 -18.69 -2.96 16.88
CA VAL A 310 -17.61 -3.85 16.41
C VAL A 310 -17.06 -3.35 15.06
N TRP A 311 -17.94 -2.93 14.17
CA TRP A 311 -17.52 -2.44 12.85
C TRP A 311 -16.94 -1.03 12.87
N LEU A 312 -17.23 -0.23 13.90
CA LEU A 312 -16.74 1.13 14.00
C LEU A 312 -15.22 1.19 14.13
N ASP A 313 -14.63 0.28 14.92
CA ASP A 313 -13.18 0.17 15.08
C ASP A 313 -12.50 -0.26 13.78
N GLU A 314 -13.08 -1.21 13.07
CA GLU A 314 -12.58 -1.71 11.80
C GLU A 314 -12.65 -0.64 10.69
N VAL A 315 -13.78 0.06 10.59
CA VAL A 315 -13.96 1.16 9.62
C VAL A 315 -12.96 2.28 9.88
N GLN A 316 -12.67 2.59 11.14
CA GLN A 316 -11.71 3.63 11.50
C GLN A 316 -10.29 3.25 11.08
N SER A 317 -9.87 2.01 11.34
CA SER A 317 -8.59 1.46 10.90
C SER A 317 -8.48 1.48 9.38
N ALA A 318 -9.52 1.02 8.68
CA ALA A 318 -9.60 1.03 7.22
C ALA A 318 -9.57 2.45 6.63
N THR A 319 -10.16 3.44 7.31
CA THR A 319 -10.13 4.85 6.85
C THR A 319 -8.71 5.41 6.85
N VAL A 320 -7.91 5.06 7.84
CA VAL A 320 -6.48 5.46 7.88
C VAL A 320 -5.70 4.77 6.76
N ALA A 321 -5.88 3.46 6.59
CA ALA A 321 -5.26 2.69 5.51
C ALA A 321 -5.65 3.23 4.13
N PHE A 322 -6.92 3.53 3.92
CA PHE A 322 -7.42 4.12 2.68
C PHE A 322 -6.80 5.49 2.39
N GLY A 323 -6.66 6.36 3.41
CA GLY A 323 -5.97 7.64 3.28
C GLY A 323 -4.51 7.49 2.86
N ARG A 324 -3.81 6.45 3.31
CA ARG A 324 -2.44 6.15 2.90
C ARG A 324 -2.36 5.63 1.46
N ILE A 325 -3.32 4.81 1.03
CA ILE A 325 -3.41 4.30 -0.34
C ILE A 325 -3.74 5.42 -1.32
N VAL A 326 -4.79 6.19 -1.07
CA VAL A 326 -5.16 7.37 -1.89
C VAL A 326 -4.04 8.42 -1.91
N GLY A 327 -3.24 8.48 -0.84
CA GLY A 327 -2.03 9.32 -0.80
C GLY A 327 -1.02 9.01 -1.90
N VAL A 328 -0.94 7.77 -2.39
CA VAL A 328 -0.07 7.40 -3.53
C VAL A 328 -0.57 8.05 -4.82
N GLU A 329 -1.88 8.16 -5.00
CA GLU A 329 -2.48 8.82 -6.18
C GLU A 329 -2.17 10.31 -6.25
N LEU A 330 -1.87 10.93 -5.09
CA LEU A 330 -1.52 12.35 -5.02
C LEU A 330 -0.06 12.64 -5.42
N VAL A 331 0.75 11.61 -5.59
CA VAL A 331 2.12 11.77 -6.10
C VAL A 331 2.04 12.03 -7.60
N PRO A 332 2.58 13.15 -8.08
CA PRO A 332 2.67 13.39 -9.51
C PRO A 332 3.48 12.27 -10.17
N THR A 333 2.90 11.55 -11.10
CA THR A 333 3.58 10.54 -11.91
C THR A 333 4.07 11.12 -13.23
N GLU A 334 3.46 12.19 -13.66
CA GLU A 334 3.82 12.87 -14.90
C GLU A 334 4.70 14.06 -14.55
N THR A 335 5.99 13.96 -14.79
CA THR A 335 6.79 15.10 -15.20
C THR A 335 6.23 15.50 -16.57
N GLU A 336 5.95 16.77 -16.81
CA GLU A 336 5.57 17.23 -18.16
C GLU A 336 6.65 16.74 -19.12
N THR A 337 6.32 15.66 -19.84
CA THR A 337 7.23 15.13 -20.87
C THR A 337 7.08 15.98 -22.13
N THR A 338 8.19 16.30 -22.76
CA THR A 338 8.19 16.98 -24.05
C THR A 338 8.26 15.96 -25.19
N ASP A 339 7.66 16.31 -26.33
CA ASP A 339 7.82 15.54 -27.57
C ASP A 339 9.14 15.90 -28.30
N GLU A 340 9.90 16.85 -27.78
CA GLU A 340 11.20 17.25 -28.37
C GLU A 340 12.22 16.14 -28.11
N LEU A 341 12.87 15.70 -29.19
CA LEU A 341 13.96 14.73 -29.13
C LEU A 341 15.31 15.46 -29.00
N PRO A 342 16.31 14.86 -28.33
CA PRO A 342 17.64 15.42 -28.22
C PRO A 342 18.25 15.64 -29.61
N GLU A 343 18.84 16.81 -29.85
CA GLU A 343 19.52 17.10 -31.14
C GLU A 343 20.86 16.37 -31.26
N ASP A 344 21.53 16.14 -30.12
CA ASP A 344 22.81 15.43 -30.02
C ASP A 344 22.91 14.69 -28.66
N ASN A 345 24.01 13.95 -28.43
CA ASN A 345 24.25 13.17 -27.22
C ASN A 345 25.09 13.94 -26.20
N ARG A 346 25.12 15.27 -26.27
CA ARG A 346 25.88 16.12 -25.37
C ARG A 346 25.09 16.39 -24.09
N ILE A 347 25.66 16.07 -22.93
CA ILE A 347 25.06 16.34 -21.63
C ILE A 347 25.65 17.63 -21.06
N LYS A 348 24.81 18.62 -20.78
CA LYS A 348 25.20 19.88 -20.15
C LYS A 348 24.51 20.02 -18.79
N VAL A 349 25.30 20.29 -17.76
CA VAL A 349 24.87 20.58 -16.40
C VAL A 349 25.18 22.05 -16.12
N ARG A 350 24.16 22.81 -15.70
CA ARG A 350 24.29 24.26 -15.46
C ARG A 350 23.74 24.63 -14.09
N ASP A 351 24.64 25.15 -13.26
CA ASP A 351 24.34 25.68 -11.91
C ASP A 351 23.47 24.75 -11.04
N VAL A 352 23.73 23.45 -11.13
CA VAL A 352 22.89 22.44 -10.52
C VAL A 352 23.15 22.31 -9.03
N SER A 353 22.06 22.39 -8.24
CA SER A 353 22.07 22.04 -6.84
C SER A 353 21.00 21.00 -6.55
N TYR A 354 21.27 20.11 -5.57
CA TYR A 354 20.35 19.03 -5.21
C TYR A 354 20.33 18.75 -3.71
N ALA A 355 19.13 18.50 -3.16
CA ALA A 355 18.92 18.14 -1.77
C ALA A 355 17.91 17.00 -1.65
N TYR A 356 18.26 15.90 -0.96
CA TYR A 356 17.30 14.84 -0.59
C TYR A 356 16.27 15.31 0.43
N ARG A 357 16.63 16.34 1.24
CA ARG A 357 15.76 16.96 2.24
C ARG A 357 15.91 18.47 2.16
N GLU A 358 14.82 19.18 2.32
CA GLU A 358 14.83 20.64 2.42
C GLU A 358 15.84 21.12 3.48
N GLY A 359 16.70 22.05 3.12
CA GLY A 359 17.74 22.58 4.02
C GLY A 359 19.02 21.74 4.14
N HIS A 360 19.11 20.58 3.49
CA HIS A 360 20.32 19.73 3.49
C HIS A 360 20.79 19.43 2.06
N PRO A 361 21.35 20.41 1.34
CA PRO A 361 21.85 20.21 -0.01
C PRO A 361 23.07 19.28 0.00
N VAL A 362 23.13 18.39 -1.00
CA VAL A 362 24.20 17.41 -1.23
C VAL A 362 25.09 17.83 -2.40
N LEU A 363 24.50 18.50 -3.39
CA LEU A 363 25.23 19.09 -4.51
C LEU A 363 24.99 20.59 -4.56
N HIS A 364 26.04 21.34 -4.89
CA HIS A 364 26.05 22.80 -4.84
C HIS A 364 26.69 23.38 -6.09
N HIS A 365 25.91 24.08 -6.91
CA HIS A 365 26.40 24.85 -8.06
C HIS A 365 27.35 24.03 -8.96
N ILE A 366 26.87 22.87 -9.41
CA ILE A 366 27.61 22.00 -10.31
C ILE A 366 27.49 22.50 -11.75
N ASP A 367 28.62 22.73 -12.40
CA ASP A 367 28.73 23.00 -13.82
C ASP A 367 29.60 21.92 -14.47
N LEU A 368 29.05 21.24 -15.48
CA LEU A 368 29.74 20.16 -16.21
C LEU A 368 29.24 20.12 -17.65
N ASP A 369 30.13 19.93 -18.60
CA ASP A 369 29.84 19.76 -20.02
C ASP A 369 30.51 18.47 -20.49
N LEU A 370 29.72 17.46 -20.88
CA LEU A 370 30.18 16.17 -21.37
C LEU A 370 30.09 16.12 -22.90
N VAL A 371 31.22 15.91 -23.49
CA VAL A 371 31.31 15.80 -24.96
C VAL A 371 31.01 14.36 -25.38
N PRO A 372 30.24 14.13 -26.47
CA PRO A 372 29.98 12.79 -26.97
C PRO A 372 31.28 11.99 -27.21
N GLY A 373 31.31 10.75 -26.71
CA GLY A 373 32.47 9.85 -26.78
C GLY A 373 33.55 10.08 -25.74
N GLU A 374 33.36 11.05 -24.82
CA GLU A 374 34.30 11.34 -23.72
C GLU A 374 34.19 10.34 -22.58
N ARG A 375 35.31 10.00 -21.95
CA ARG A 375 35.39 9.27 -20.70
C ARG A 375 35.68 10.22 -19.52
N LEU A 376 34.69 10.47 -18.70
CA LEU A 376 34.83 11.26 -17.47
C LEU A 376 34.90 10.33 -16.24
N ALA A 377 35.93 10.49 -15.41
CA ALA A 377 35.96 9.87 -14.10
C ALA A 377 35.52 10.87 -13.01
N ILE A 378 34.62 10.46 -12.11
CA ILE A 378 34.23 11.23 -10.94
C ILE A 378 34.88 10.61 -9.70
N VAL A 379 35.75 11.36 -9.03
CA VAL A 379 36.50 10.93 -7.85
C VAL A 379 36.26 11.86 -6.65
N GLY A 380 36.52 11.38 -5.45
CA GLY A 380 36.38 12.19 -4.23
C GLY A 380 36.12 11.33 -2.98
N PRO A 381 36.12 11.90 -1.79
CA PRO A 381 35.84 11.19 -0.56
C PRO A 381 34.46 10.52 -0.54
N SER A 382 34.27 9.51 0.34
CA SER A 382 32.95 8.94 0.56
C SER A 382 31.98 10.01 1.08
N GLY A 383 30.73 10.01 0.57
CA GLY A 383 29.73 11.01 0.94
C GLY A 383 29.85 12.39 0.25
N SER A 384 30.82 12.59 -0.66
CA SER A 384 31.00 13.88 -1.36
C SER A 384 29.92 14.20 -2.42
N GLY A 385 28.97 13.28 -2.71
CA GLY A 385 27.89 13.49 -3.67
C GLY A 385 28.10 12.85 -5.05
N LYS A 386 29.12 12.02 -5.26
CA LYS A 386 29.43 11.37 -6.56
C LYS A 386 28.27 10.57 -7.14
N SER A 387 27.75 9.61 -6.38
CA SER A 387 26.61 8.77 -6.82
C SER A 387 25.33 9.59 -7.02
N THR A 388 25.14 10.67 -6.22
CA THR A 388 24.03 11.60 -6.43
C THR A 388 24.17 12.34 -7.75
N LEU A 389 25.38 12.77 -8.11
CA LEU A 389 25.65 13.41 -9.41
C LEU A 389 25.40 12.40 -10.57
N GLY A 390 25.86 11.16 -10.45
CA GLY A 390 25.59 10.11 -11.44
C GLY A 390 24.10 9.83 -11.65
N ARG A 391 23.34 9.71 -10.58
CA ARG A 391 21.86 9.52 -10.63
C ARG A 391 21.14 10.72 -11.24
N MET A 392 21.65 11.91 -11.04
CA MET A 392 21.10 13.12 -11.64
C MET A 392 21.38 13.18 -13.14
N LEU A 393 22.59 12.83 -13.56
CA LEU A 393 22.94 12.71 -14.97
C LEU A 393 22.10 11.64 -15.69
N ALA A 394 21.73 10.57 -14.97
CA ALA A 394 20.85 9.52 -15.45
C ALA A 394 19.34 9.90 -15.45
N GLY A 395 18.99 11.13 -15.03
CA GLY A 395 17.60 11.57 -14.97
C GLY A 395 16.76 10.99 -13.82
N ILE A 396 17.36 10.20 -12.91
CA ILE A 396 16.65 9.59 -11.77
C ILE A 396 16.23 10.65 -10.74
N HIS A 397 17.10 11.63 -10.51
CA HIS A 397 16.84 12.73 -9.58
C HIS A 397 16.82 14.05 -10.35
N PRO A 398 15.65 14.69 -10.49
CA PRO A 398 15.59 16.04 -11.05
C PRO A 398 16.33 17.02 -10.14
N PRO A 399 17.06 18.01 -10.68
CA PRO A 399 17.76 19.00 -9.87
C PRO A 399 16.78 19.85 -9.04
N THR A 400 17.19 20.29 -7.84
CA THR A 400 16.41 21.23 -7.04
C THR A 400 16.48 22.65 -7.62
N SER A 401 17.62 23.01 -8.21
CA SER A 401 17.83 24.24 -8.99
C SER A 401 18.89 24.00 -10.06
N GLY A 402 18.87 24.80 -11.11
CA GLY A 402 19.70 24.61 -12.31
C GLY A 402 19.06 23.68 -13.32
N SER A 403 19.82 23.22 -14.32
CA SER A 403 19.35 22.37 -15.42
C SER A 403 20.35 21.29 -15.79
N VAL A 404 19.82 20.10 -16.17
CA VAL A 404 20.57 19.01 -16.82
C VAL A 404 19.92 18.75 -18.15
N THR A 405 20.64 18.98 -19.25
CA THR A 405 20.10 18.81 -20.61
C THR A 405 20.89 17.77 -21.39
N LEU A 406 20.20 16.99 -22.21
CA LEU A 406 20.73 16.09 -23.23
C LEU A 406 20.33 16.64 -24.59
N GLY A 407 21.32 17.00 -25.45
CA GLY A 407 21.03 17.55 -26.78
C GLY A 407 20.10 18.76 -26.78
N GLY A 408 20.17 19.59 -25.71
CA GLY A 408 19.32 20.79 -25.55
C GLY A 408 18.01 20.57 -24.80
N VAL A 409 17.56 19.31 -24.62
CA VAL A 409 16.30 18.98 -23.92
C VAL A 409 16.59 18.64 -22.45
N GLU A 410 15.77 19.13 -21.52
CA GLU A 410 15.84 18.76 -20.11
C GLU A 410 15.69 17.26 -19.88
N VAL A 411 16.68 16.62 -19.24
CA VAL A 411 16.68 15.16 -19.00
C VAL A 411 15.44 14.71 -18.21
N SER A 412 14.97 15.53 -17.28
CA SER A 412 13.78 15.25 -16.47
C SER A 412 12.45 15.34 -17.25
N GLN A 413 12.45 15.91 -18.46
CA GLN A 413 11.29 16.05 -19.33
C GLN A 413 11.29 15.05 -20.49
N LEU A 414 12.38 14.29 -20.67
CA LEU A 414 12.44 13.24 -21.69
C LEU A 414 11.50 12.07 -21.32
N PRO A 415 10.76 11.52 -22.31
CA PRO A 415 10.03 10.26 -22.10
C PRO A 415 10.97 9.15 -21.64
N GLU A 416 10.56 8.33 -20.67
CA GLU A 416 11.41 7.28 -20.08
C GLU A 416 12.03 6.35 -21.14
N HIS A 417 11.27 5.98 -22.18
CA HIS A 417 11.78 5.10 -23.23
C HIS A 417 12.90 5.75 -24.06
N VAL A 418 12.86 7.07 -24.28
CA VAL A 418 13.92 7.82 -24.95
C VAL A 418 15.13 7.94 -24.02
N LEU A 419 14.90 8.34 -22.77
CA LEU A 419 15.95 8.50 -21.77
C LEU A 419 16.76 7.22 -21.58
N HIS A 420 16.08 6.07 -21.44
CA HIS A 420 16.75 4.78 -21.22
C HIS A 420 17.52 4.28 -22.45
N GLN A 421 17.12 4.67 -23.66
CA GLN A 421 17.88 4.40 -24.88
C GLN A 421 19.14 5.27 -24.99
N GLU A 422 19.09 6.48 -24.46
CA GLU A 422 20.20 7.43 -24.53
C GLU A 422 21.18 7.29 -23.36
N ILE A 423 20.67 7.09 -22.15
CA ILE A 423 21.48 7.05 -20.92
C ILE A 423 21.14 5.79 -20.12
N SER A 424 22.14 5.01 -19.76
CA SER A 424 21.99 3.87 -18.85
C SER A 424 22.90 4.01 -17.63
N LEU A 425 22.33 3.76 -16.44
CA LEU A 425 23.04 3.71 -15.16
C LEU A 425 23.27 2.26 -14.74
N VAL A 426 24.52 1.91 -14.54
CA VAL A 426 24.94 0.62 -13.91
C VAL A 426 25.18 0.87 -12.44
N THR A 427 24.35 0.26 -11.60
CA THR A 427 24.50 0.34 -10.14
C THR A 427 25.31 -0.83 -9.60
N GLN A 428 25.73 -0.76 -8.36
CA GLN A 428 26.48 -1.83 -7.67
C GLN A 428 25.62 -3.09 -7.46
N GLU A 429 24.30 -2.93 -7.25
CA GLU A 429 23.38 -4.04 -7.05
C GLU A 429 22.82 -4.55 -8.36
N HIS A 430 23.02 -5.84 -8.64
CA HIS A 430 22.55 -6.52 -9.85
C HIS A 430 21.35 -7.40 -9.52
N HIS A 431 20.14 -6.91 -9.77
CA HIS A 431 18.94 -7.66 -9.46
C HIS A 431 18.63 -8.73 -10.53
N ILE A 432 18.37 -9.95 -10.06
CA ILE A 432 17.94 -11.08 -10.87
C ILE A 432 16.52 -11.42 -10.49
N PHE A 433 15.61 -11.30 -11.45
CA PHE A 433 14.21 -11.67 -11.25
C PHE A 433 14.05 -13.19 -11.27
N ALA A 434 13.11 -13.71 -10.47
CA ALA A 434 12.72 -15.11 -10.48
C ALA A 434 11.97 -15.45 -11.78
N ALA A 435 12.72 -15.65 -12.85
CA ALA A 435 12.28 -15.88 -14.21
C ALA A 435 13.36 -16.64 -14.97
N THR A 436 13.16 -16.98 -16.25
CA THR A 436 14.21 -17.59 -17.07
C THR A 436 15.34 -16.61 -17.36
N LEU A 437 16.53 -17.13 -17.77
CA LEU A 437 17.64 -16.29 -18.20
C LEU A 437 17.25 -15.39 -19.38
N GLY A 438 16.53 -15.95 -20.36
CA GLY A 438 16.03 -15.21 -21.52
C GLY A 438 15.04 -14.12 -21.14
N GLU A 439 14.08 -14.38 -20.23
CA GLU A 439 13.15 -13.36 -19.72
C GLU A 439 13.88 -12.25 -18.97
N ASN A 440 14.88 -12.59 -18.17
CA ASN A 440 15.72 -11.59 -17.50
C ASN A 440 16.49 -10.68 -18.48
N LEU A 441 16.90 -11.19 -19.61
CA LEU A 441 17.54 -10.39 -20.67
C LEU A 441 16.52 -9.54 -21.42
N ARG A 442 15.33 -10.10 -21.72
CA ARG A 442 14.25 -9.37 -22.42
C ARG A 442 13.66 -8.21 -21.63
N LEU A 443 13.95 -8.10 -20.32
CA LEU A 443 13.64 -6.87 -19.57
C LEU A 443 14.28 -5.63 -20.19
N ALA A 444 15.44 -5.78 -20.82
CA ALA A 444 16.15 -4.69 -21.49
C ALA A 444 15.68 -4.43 -22.93
N ALA A 445 15.21 -5.49 -23.62
CA ALA A 445 14.75 -5.43 -24.99
C ALA A 445 13.68 -6.51 -25.22
N ALA A 446 12.40 -6.14 -25.03
CA ALA A 446 11.28 -7.08 -25.04
C ALA A 446 11.16 -7.89 -26.35
N GLU A 447 11.48 -7.27 -27.47
CA GLU A 447 11.37 -7.86 -28.81
C GLU A 447 12.68 -8.55 -29.28
N ALA A 448 13.69 -8.67 -28.41
CA ALA A 448 14.96 -9.29 -28.78
C ALA A 448 14.79 -10.78 -29.09
N SER A 449 15.31 -11.20 -30.25
CA SER A 449 15.38 -12.59 -30.66
C SER A 449 16.41 -13.36 -29.82
N ASP A 450 16.25 -14.70 -29.70
CA ASP A 450 17.20 -15.54 -28.98
C ASP A 450 18.64 -15.38 -29.49
N SER A 451 18.82 -15.19 -30.81
CA SER A 451 20.13 -14.93 -31.39
C SER A 451 20.77 -13.63 -30.89
N GLN A 452 19.97 -12.57 -30.69
CA GLN A 452 20.46 -11.31 -30.11
C GLN A 452 20.79 -11.46 -28.62
N LEU A 453 19.99 -12.23 -27.88
CA LEU A 453 20.29 -12.52 -26.48
C LEU A 453 21.61 -13.27 -26.31
N TRP A 454 21.86 -14.29 -27.15
CA TRP A 454 23.14 -15.00 -27.16
C TRP A 454 24.31 -14.11 -27.57
N GLN A 455 24.15 -13.29 -28.61
CA GLN A 455 25.17 -12.31 -29.01
C GLN A 455 25.53 -11.34 -27.89
N ALA A 456 24.53 -10.89 -27.13
CA ALA A 456 24.77 -10.01 -25.97
C ALA A 456 25.55 -10.73 -24.84
N LEU A 457 25.22 -11.99 -24.55
CA LEU A 457 25.96 -12.80 -23.58
C LEU A 457 27.40 -13.08 -24.03
N ASP A 458 27.59 -13.40 -25.30
CA ASP A 458 28.92 -13.65 -25.90
C ASP A 458 29.79 -12.39 -25.93
N ALA A 459 29.20 -11.24 -26.24
CA ALA A 459 29.90 -9.95 -26.26
C ALA A 459 30.49 -9.56 -24.91
N ILE A 460 29.89 -10.01 -23.81
CA ILE A 460 30.38 -9.78 -22.43
C ILE A 460 31.16 -10.97 -21.86
N GLY A 461 31.41 -12.02 -22.65
CA GLY A 461 32.15 -13.21 -22.23
C GLY A 461 31.42 -14.08 -21.20
N ALA A 462 30.09 -14.12 -21.21
CA ALA A 462 29.27 -14.91 -20.31
C ALA A 462 29.19 -16.39 -20.78
N THR A 463 30.33 -17.06 -20.91
CA THR A 463 30.45 -18.44 -21.42
C THR A 463 29.68 -19.46 -20.56
N TRP A 464 29.53 -19.20 -19.27
CA TRP A 464 28.75 -20.03 -18.34
C TRP A 464 27.28 -20.22 -18.77
N ALA A 465 26.72 -19.26 -19.53
CA ALA A 465 25.35 -19.36 -20.00
C ALA A 465 25.16 -20.53 -20.98
N HIS A 466 26.18 -20.87 -21.76
CA HIS A 466 26.17 -22.02 -22.65
C HIS A 466 26.32 -23.37 -21.92
N GLU A 467 26.79 -23.36 -20.67
CA GLU A 467 26.93 -24.56 -19.82
C GLU A 467 25.62 -24.93 -19.11
N LEU A 468 24.60 -24.05 -19.16
CA LEU A 468 23.30 -24.31 -18.57
C LEU A 468 22.50 -25.33 -19.39
N GLU A 469 21.97 -26.38 -18.75
CA GLU A 469 21.26 -27.48 -19.42
C GLU A 469 20.08 -27.00 -20.30
N ALA A 470 19.31 -26.00 -19.83
CA ALA A 470 18.19 -25.43 -20.56
C ALA A 470 18.52 -24.10 -21.26
N GLY A 471 19.80 -23.67 -21.30
CA GLY A 471 20.22 -22.42 -21.94
C GLY A 471 19.42 -21.21 -21.48
N LEU A 472 18.81 -20.46 -22.41
CA LEU A 472 17.98 -19.28 -22.11
C LEU A 472 16.72 -19.59 -21.32
N ASP A 473 16.21 -20.81 -21.35
CA ASP A 473 15.01 -21.23 -20.61
C ASP A 473 15.34 -21.67 -19.17
N THR A 474 16.62 -21.61 -18.75
CA THR A 474 17.01 -21.93 -17.37
C THR A 474 16.38 -20.93 -16.40
N PRO A 475 15.57 -21.39 -15.42
CA PRO A 475 15.08 -20.54 -14.34
C PRO A 475 16.24 -20.03 -13.47
N VAL A 476 16.33 -18.71 -13.27
CA VAL A 476 17.35 -18.07 -12.42
C VAL A 476 16.69 -17.23 -11.32
N GLY A 477 17.47 -16.75 -10.36
CA GLY A 477 16.96 -15.95 -9.24
C GLY A 477 16.36 -16.81 -8.13
N SER A 478 15.42 -16.25 -7.36
CA SER A 478 14.86 -16.92 -6.19
C SER A 478 14.12 -18.20 -6.57
N GLY A 479 14.62 -19.35 -6.06
CA GLY A 479 14.05 -20.67 -6.34
C GLY A 479 14.54 -21.33 -7.66
N GLY A 480 15.40 -20.66 -8.43
CA GLY A 480 16.04 -21.18 -9.63
C GLY A 480 17.55 -21.43 -9.45
N HIS A 481 18.27 -21.48 -10.59
CA HIS A 481 19.72 -21.59 -10.60
C HIS A 481 20.36 -20.35 -9.95
N ALA A 482 21.19 -20.56 -8.94
CA ALA A 482 21.86 -19.47 -8.22
C ALA A 482 23.06 -18.96 -9.05
N LEU A 483 22.97 -17.72 -9.55
CA LEU A 483 24.10 -17.08 -10.21
C LEU A 483 25.09 -16.55 -9.18
N SER A 484 26.39 -16.72 -9.45
CA SER A 484 27.45 -16.07 -8.68
C SER A 484 27.39 -14.54 -8.86
N PRO A 485 27.96 -13.73 -7.95
CA PRO A 485 28.01 -12.29 -8.09
C PRO A 485 28.60 -11.82 -9.45
N ALA A 486 29.64 -12.52 -9.94
CA ALA A 486 30.24 -12.24 -11.24
C ALA A 486 29.29 -12.54 -12.42
N GLN A 487 28.56 -13.66 -12.38
CA GLN A 487 27.54 -14.00 -13.38
C GLN A 487 26.37 -13.03 -13.35
N ALA A 488 25.92 -12.59 -12.16
CA ALA A 488 24.89 -11.58 -12.00
C ALA A 488 25.30 -10.24 -12.61
N GLN A 489 26.56 -9.85 -12.44
CA GLN A 489 27.13 -8.65 -13.06
C GLN A 489 27.20 -8.79 -14.58
N GLN A 490 27.67 -9.92 -15.11
CA GLN A 490 27.66 -10.17 -16.54
C GLN A 490 26.26 -10.11 -17.11
N LEU A 491 25.24 -10.66 -16.44
CA LEU A 491 23.85 -10.55 -16.85
C LEU A 491 23.38 -9.09 -16.92
N ALA A 492 23.76 -8.24 -15.95
CA ALA A 492 23.46 -6.82 -15.98
C ALA A 492 24.14 -6.09 -17.15
N LEU A 493 25.40 -6.43 -17.44
CA LEU A 493 26.13 -5.89 -18.61
C LEU A 493 25.53 -6.37 -19.93
N ALA A 494 25.04 -7.61 -20.02
CA ALA A 494 24.34 -8.11 -21.21
C ALA A 494 23.04 -7.34 -21.49
N ARG A 495 22.29 -6.96 -20.44
CA ARG A 495 21.13 -6.07 -20.59
C ARG A 495 21.52 -4.72 -21.21
N ILE A 496 22.66 -4.15 -20.79
CA ILE A 496 23.14 -2.89 -21.34
C ILE A 496 23.61 -3.05 -22.78
N ALA A 497 24.24 -4.17 -23.11
CA ALA A 497 24.61 -4.48 -24.50
C ALA A 497 23.38 -4.55 -25.43
N LEU A 498 22.24 -5.07 -24.91
CA LEU A 498 20.98 -5.14 -25.64
C LEU A 498 20.33 -3.75 -25.83
N ILE A 499 20.36 -2.88 -24.82
CA ILE A 499 19.83 -1.51 -24.91
C ILE A 499 20.69 -0.67 -25.86
N ASN A 500 22.01 -0.87 -25.84
CA ASN A 500 23.01 -0.15 -26.65
C ASN A 500 22.98 1.39 -26.47
N PRO A 501 23.02 1.93 -25.25
CA PRO A 501 22.87 3.37 -24.99
C PRO A 501 24.08 4.18 -25.48
N HIS A 502 23.87 5.47 -25.78
CA HIS A 502 24.94 6.38 -26.16
C HIS A 502 25.81 6.81 -24.98
N THR A 503 25.21 6.93 -23.78
CA THR A 503 25.91 7.32 -22.55
C THR A 503 25.79 6.25 -21.49
N LEU A 504 26.92 5.86 -20.90
CA LEU A 504 27.00 4.92 -19.76
C LEU A 504 27.45 5.64 -18.51
N ILE A 505 26.69 5.48 -17.45
CA ILE A 505 27.06 5.94 -16.11
C ILE A 505 27.33 4.70 -15.26
N LEU A 506 28.55 4.56 -14.76
CA LEU A 506 29.03 3.40 -14.02
C LEU A 506 29.23 3.79 -12.55
N ASP A 507 28.40 3.27 -11.65
CA ASP A 507 28.55 3.47 -10.19
C ASP A 507 29.10 2.18 -9.56
N GLU A 508 30.41 2.14 -9.25
CA GLU A 508 31.13 1.00 -8.64
C GLU A 508 31.04 -0.34 -9.43
N ALA A 509 30.90 -0.29 -10.73
CA ALA A 509 30.61 -1.46 -11.56
C ALA A 509 31.68 -2.61 -11.50
N THR A 510 32.81 -2.45 -10.80
CA THR A 510 33.93 -3.41 -10.77
C THR A 510 34.39 -3.83 -9.37
N SER A 511 33.66 -3.47 -8.30
CA SER A 511 34.17 -3.64 -6.91
C SER A 511 34.09 -5.06 -6.33
N LEU A 512 33.30 -5.97 -6.93
CA LEU A 512 32.98 -7.30 -6.37
C LEU A 512 33.59 -8.49 -7.12
N ILE A 513 34.52 -8.26 -8.05
CA ILE A 513 35.01 -9.33 -8.95
C ILE A 513 36.22 -10.04 -8.34
N ASP A 514 36.15 -11.38 -8.31
CA ASP A 514 37.28 -12.27 -8.03
C ASP A 514 38.39 -12.05 -9.10
N PRO A 515 39.67 -11.95 -8.72
CA PRO A 515 40.78 -11.70 -9.64
C PRO A 515 40.86 -12.63 -10.87
N THR A 516 40.30 -13.83 -10.79
CA THR A 516 40.30 -14.80 -11.91
C THR A 516 39.27 -14.51 -12.99
N THR A 517 38.13 -13.87 -12.63
CA THR A 517 37.06 -13.45 -13.54
C THR A 517 37.13 -11.96 -13.90
N ALA A 518 37.97 -11.19 -13.17
CA ALA A 518 38.12 -9.74 -13.36
C ALA A 518 38.54 -9.38 -14.79
N HIS A 519 39.53 -10.06 -15.36
CA HIS A 519 40.03 -9.76 -16.70
C HIS A 519 38.99 -9.95 -17.82
N ALA A 520 38.15 -11.00 -17.74
CA ALA A 520 37.11 -11.23 -18.73
C ALA A 520 36.03 -10.13 -18.68
N THR A 521 35.63 -9.76 -17.47
CA THR A 521 34.60 -8.72 -17.26
C THR A 521 35.14 -7.31 -17.55
N GLU A 522 36.42 -7.03 -17.25
CA GLU A 522 37.09 -5.77 -17.61
C GLU A 522 37.21 -5.62 -19.13
N ASN A 523 37.56 -6.68 -19.84
CA ASN A 523 37.61 -6.69 -21.31
C ASN A 523 36.23 -6.48 -21.94
N ALA A 524 35.21 -7.14 -21.38
CA ALA A 524 33.81 -6.98 -21.78
C ALA A 524 33.32 -5.55 -21.56
N LEU A 525 33.59 -4.99 -20.38
CA LEU A 525 33.26 -3.61 -20.05
C LEU A 525 34.01 -2.63 -20.98
N GLY A 526 35.30 -2.88 -21.25
CA GLY A 526 36.08 -2.12 -22.21
C GLY A 526 35.48 -2.09 -23.62
N SER A 527 34.97 -3.24 -24.08
CA SER A 527 34.27 -3.36 -25.38
C SER A 527 32.95 -2.61 -25.38
N LEU A 528 32.19 -2.66 -24.27
CA LEU A 528 30.94 -1.90 -24.11
C LEU A 528 31.17 -0.39 -24.04
N MET A 529 32.28 0.07 -23.50
CA MET A 529 32.63 1.50 -23.39
C MET A 529 33.14 2.09 -24.71
N ALA A 530 33.56 1.27 -25.66
CA ALA A 530 34.16 1.75 -26.92
C ALA A 530 33.16 2.59 -27.74
N GLY A 531 33.55 3.83 -28.07
CA GLY A 531 32.75 4.75 -28.87
C GLY A 531 31.57 5.41 -28.17
N ARG A 532 31.39 5.19 -26.85
CA ARG A 532 30.32 5.79 -26.04
C ARG A 532 30.85 6.86 -25.11
N THR A 533 29.96 7.75 -24.69
CA THR A 533 30.22 8.65 -23.55
C THR A 533 30.15 7.84 -22.26
N VAL A 534 31.18 7.93 -21.42
CA VAL A 534 31.27 7.15 -20.18
C VAL A 534 31.51 8.07 -19.00
N VAL A 535 30.66 7.98 -17.99
CA VAL A 535 30.84 8.62 -16.68
C VAL A 535 31.11 7.54 -15.65
N ALA A 536 32.35 7.38 -15.21
CA ALA A 536 32.74 6.39 -14.22
C ALA A 536 32.88 7.01 -12.84
N ILE A 537 32.05 6.60 -11.88
CA ILE A 537 32.21 6.95 -10.47
C ILE A 537 33.25 5.99 -9.89
N ALA A 538 34.48 6.49 -9.75
CA ALA A 538 35.61 5.65 -9.39
C ALA A 538 35.78 5.53 -7.87
N HIS A 539 35.73 4.32 -7.36
CA HIS A 539 36.18 3.95 -6.01
C HIS A 539 37.68 3.61 -5.98
N ARG A 540 38.22 3.16 -7.11
CA ARG A 540 39.63 2.86 -7.29
C ARG A 540 40.27 3.91 -8.19
N LEU A 541 41.23 4.66 -7.69
CA LEU A 541 41.84 5.79 -8.40
C LEU A 541 42.60 5.40 -9.66
N TYR A 542 43.09 4.15 -9.78
CA TYR A 542 43.78 3.69 -11.00
C TYR A 542 42.83 3.66 -12.21
N THR A 543 41.54 3.35 -12.02
CA THR A 543 40.56 3.35 -13.11
C THR A 543 40.25 4.78 -13.60
N ALA A 544 40.49 5.79 -12.78
CA ALA A 544 40.33 7.18 -13.16
C ALA A 544 41.51 7.71 -13.99
N ALA A 545 42.69 7.09 -13.92
CA ALA A 545 43.87 7.56 -14.64
C ALA A 545 43.75 7.43 -16.17
N ASP A 546 42.96 6.47 -16.67
CA ASP A 546 42.70 6.22 -18.08
C ASP A 546 41.54 7.05 -18.65
N ALA A 547 40.92 7.90 -17.84
CA ALA A 547 39.86 8.81 -18.31
C ALA A 547 40.43 10.05 -19.02
N ASP A 548 39.69 10.56 -20.01
CA ASP A 548 40.04 11.78 -20.71
C ASP A 548 40.05 12.99 -19.78
N ARG A 549 39.04 13.05 -18.88
CA ARG A 549 38.95 14.04 -17.82
C ARG A 549 38.54 13.40 -16.47
N ILE A 550 38.98 14.05 -15.40
CA ILE A 550 38.66 13.68 -14.04
C ILE A 550 37.98 14.85 -13.35
N ALA A 551 36.81 14.64 -12.78
CA ALA A 551 36.11 15.59 -11.92
C ALA A 551 36.31 15.19 -10.45
N VAL A 552 36.92 16.04 -9.67
CA VAL A 552 37.13 15.85 -8.21
C VAL A 552 35.99 16.51 -7.45
N VAL A 553 35.14 15.70 -6.82
CA VAL A 553 34.00 16.20 -6.06
C VAL A 553 34.33 16.22 -4.58
N ILE A 554 34.30 17.41 -3.98
CA ILE A 554 34.52 17.68 -2.55
C ILE A 554 33.34 18.51 -2.03
N ASP A 555 32.73 18.05 -0.94
CA ASP A 555 31.59 18.73 -0.29
C ASP A 555 30.51 19.18 -1.27
N GLY A 556 30.15 18.29 -2.18
CA GLY A 556 29.09 18.53 -3.17
C GLY A 556 29.43 19.51 -4.29
N ARG A 557 30.71 19.85 -4.50
CA ARG A 557 31.18 20.76 -5.56
C ARG A 557 32.24 20.08 -6.42
N ILE A 558 32.33 20.44 -7.68
CA ILE A 558 33.50 20.10 -8.51
C ILE A 558 34.64 21.03 -8.13
N ALA A 559 35.56 20.53 -7.28
CA ALA A 559 36.72 21.29 -6.83
C ALA A 559 37.81 21.40 -7.90
N GLU A 560 37.98 20.31 -8.71
CA GLU A 560 38.99 20.25 -9.77
C GLU A 560 38.43 19.49 -10.96
N LEU A 561 38.78 19.95 -12.17
CA LEU A 561 38.46 19.30 -13.44
C LEU A 561 39.66 19.37 -14.38
N GLY A 562 40.08 18.25 -14.95
CA GLY A 562 41.23 18.18 -15.88
C GLY A 562 41.67 16.74 -16.15
N SER A 563 42.72 16.59 -16.99
CA SER A 563 43.32 15.25 -17.19
C SER A 563 44.17 14.82 -16.00
N HIS A 564 44.45 13.51 -15.89
CA HIS A 564 45.31 12.93 -14.86
C HIS A 564 46.64 13.71 -14.69
N ALA A 565 47.34 13.98 -15.77
CA ALA A 565 48.62 14.71 -15.78
C ALA A 565 48.44 16.15 -15.29
N GLN A 566 47.39 16.86 -15.71
CA GLN A 566 47.11 18.24 -15.31
C GLN A 566 46.81 18.33 -13.83
N LEU A 567 45.99 17.41 -13.28
CA LEU A 567 45.59 17.43 -11.88
C LEU A 567 46.74 17.04 -10.95
N LEU A 568 47.59 16.10 -11.34
CA LEU A 568 48.81 15.80 -10.59
C LEU A 568 49.76 16.99 -10.53
N ALA A 569 49.94 17.70 -11.66
CA ALA A 569 50.81 18.88 -11.72
C ALA A 569 50.30 20.03 -10.85
N ARG A 570 48.99 20.16 -10.67
CA ARG A 570 48.38 21.18 -9.77
C ARG A 570 48.63 20.94 -8.30
N LYS A 571 49.04 19.71 -7.89
CA LYS A 571 49.29 19.34 -6.50
C LYS A 571 48.10 19.64 -5.57
N GLY A 572 46.89 19.55 -6.08
CA GLY A 572 45.65 19.84 -5.38
C GLY A 572 45.03 18.61 -4.71
N HIS A 573 43.68 18.60 -4.61
CA HIS A 573 42.94 17.53 -3.99
C HIS A 573 43.17 16.18 -4.66
N TYR A 574 43.18 16.14 -6.01
CA TYR A 574 43.45 14.93 -6.75
C TYR A 574 44.83 14.34 -6.44
N ALA A 575 45.88 15.16 -6.46
CA ALA A 575 47.24 14.70 -6.17
C ALA A 575 47.35 14.14 -4.73
N ASN A 576 46.65 14.74 -3.78
CA ASN A 576 46.63 14.26 -2.39
C ASN A 576 45.92 12.90 -2.29
N LEU A 577 44.75 12.72 -2.96
CA LEU A 577 44.02 11.45 -3.03
C LEU A 577 44.88 10.38 -3.70
N TRP A 578 45.57 10.70 -4.78
CA TRP A 578 46.43 9.78 -5.52
C TRP A 578 47.64 9.32 -4.69
N ASN A 579 48.33 10.26 -4.00
CA ASN A 579 49.45 9.93 -3.15
C ASN A 579 49.05 9.10 -1.92
N ALA A 580 47.91 9.43 -1.31
CA ALA A 580 47.39 8.64 -0.18
C ALA A 580 47.09 7.17 -0.61
N TRP A 581 46.52 6.99 -1.81
CA TRP A 581 46.24 5.66 -2.35
C TRP A 581 47.50 4.86 -2.72
N GLN A 582 48.55 5.53 -3.25
CA GLN A 582 49.84 4.86 -3.53
C GLN A 582 50.61 4.44 -2.28
N SER A 583 50.27 5.00 -1.13
CA SER A 583 50.90 4.67 0.15
C SER A 583 50.22 3.54 0.94
N GLU A 584 49.05 3.10 0.51
CA GLU A 584 48.35 1.88 0.98
C GLU A 584 48.77 0.64 0.15
#